data_bc3842a9a7833d8e3c9b810a587d3c6a
#
_entry.id   bc3842a9a7833d8e3c9b810a587d3c6a
#
_cell.length_a   1.000
_cell.length_b   1.000
_cell.length_c   1.000
_cell.angle_alpha   90.00
_cell.angle_beta   90.00
_cell.angle_gamma   90.00
#
_symmetry.space_group_name_H-M   'P 1'
#
loop_
_entity.id
_entity.type
_entity.pdbx_description
1 polymer ?
#
loop_
_entity_poly.entity_id
_entity_poly.type
_entity_poly.pdbx_seq_one_letter_code
_entity_poly.pdbx_strand_id
1 'polypeptide(L)'
;MRIFELIGQYFILMGKVFSRPEKGAIYRRRIVYEMEALGVDSIGLTAIISVFIGAVITLQMCINLDSPFIPLSLIGYATRETMILEFSSTVVALILAGKVGSSIASEIGTMRITEQIDALEIMGVNSASYLILPKIVAAVVFFPLLTILSIVIGILGGWAIAYLTGIMIPSDYIDGLLLDFKTYSIVYSLIKTAVFAYIITSVSAFYGYYAKGNSLEVGAASTRAVVASSIVIMIFNLILTQILLI
;
A
#
# COMPACT_ATOMS: atom_id res chain seq x y z
N MET A 1 16.32 0.01 -25.14
CA MET A 1 17.55 0.23 -24.36
C MET A 1 17.30 0.94 -23.00
N ARG A 2 16.60 2.08 -22.96
CA ARG A 2 16.34 2.81 -21.70
C ARG A 2 15.70 1.99 -20.56
N ILE A 3 14.80 1.03 -20.85
CA ILE A 3 14.10 0.23 -19.81
C ILE A 3 15.08 -0.71 -19.10
N PHE A 4 15.91 -1.42 -19.81
CA PHE A 4 16.92 -2.33 -19.22
C PHE A 4 17.95 -1.58 -18.38
N GLU A 5 18.32 -0.37 -18.79
CA GLU A 5 19.21 0.50 -18.04
C GLU A 5 18.56 0.96 -16.73
N LEU A 6 17.28 1.36 -16.74
CA LEU A 6 16.52 1.73 -15.54
C LEU A 6 16.40 0.56 -14.57
N ILE A 7 16.11 -0.63 -15.07
CA ILE A 7 16.03 -1.85 -14.25
C ILE A 7 17.41 -2.14 -13.61
N GLY A 8 18.49 -2.06 -14.39
CA GLY A 8 19.85 -2.25 -13.86
C GLY A 8 20.21 -1.26 -12.78
N GLN A 9 19.92 0.04 -12.99
CA GLN A 9 20.14 1.09 -11.99
C GLN A 9 19.31 0.87 -10.71
N TYR A 10 18.07 0.39 -10.84
CA TYR A 10 17.24 0.05 -9.69
C TYR A 10 17.87 -1.06 -8.85
N PHE A 11 18.32 -2.15 -9.45
CA PHE A 11 18.95 -3.25 -8.71
C PHE A 11 20.28 -2.83 -8.07
N ILE A 12 21.08 -1.99 -8.75
CA ILE A 12 22.31 -1.45 -8.19
C ILE A 12 21.99 -0.57 -6.96
N LEU A 13 20.98 0.30 -7.04
CA LEU A 13 20.56 1.11 -5.91
C LEU A 13 20.07 0.25 -4.74
N MET A 14 19.22 -0.75 -5.00
CA MET A 14 18.75 -1.65 -3.95
C MET A 14 19.91 -2.44 -3.32
N GLY A 15 20.90 -2.86 -4.08
CA GLY A 15 22.12 -3.45 -3.55
C GLY A 15 22.88 -2.50 -2.60
N LYS A 16 22.95 -1.21 -2.91
CA LYS A 16 23.55 -0.19 -2.03
C LYS A 16 22.69 0.04 -0.77
N VAL A 17 21.36 0.04 -0.88
CA VAL A 17 20.43 0.21 0.24
C VAL A 17 20.64 -0.88 1.30
N PHE A 18 20.81 -2.14 0.89
CA PHE A 18 21.02 -3.25 1.81
C PHE A 18 22.48 -3.49 2.19
N SER A 19 23.45 -2.74 1.60
CA SER A 19 24.86 -2.81 1.94
C SER A 19 25.22 -1.84 3.06
N ARG A 20 26.01 -2.31 4.04
CA ARG A 20 26.60 -1.50 5.12
C ARG A 20 25.56 -0.62 5.85
N PRO A 21 24.65 -1.20 6.61
CA PRO A 21 23.75 -0.42 7.45
C PRO A 21 24.54 0.32 8.54
N GLU A 22 24.13 1.54 8.84
CA GLU A 22 24.64 2.37 9.93
C GLU A 22 24.34 1.76 11.31
N LYS A 23 24.82 2.40 12.40
CA LYS A 23 24.60 1.93 13.77
C LYS A 23 23.12 1.77 14.08
N GLY A 24 22.72 0.60 14.59
CA GLY A 24 21.32 0.20 14.80
C GLY A 24 20.45 1.17 15.62
N ALA A 25 21.04 1.94 16.54
CA ALA A 25 20.29 2.92 17.34
C ALA A 25 19.76 4.09 16.49
N ILE A 26 20.51 4.54 15.48
CA ILE A 26 20.11 5.60 14.56
C ILE A 26 18.96 5.12 13.67
N TYR A 27 19.07 3.88 13.17
CA TYR A 27 18.02 3.27 12.35
C TYR A 27 16.71 3.13 13.10
N ARG A 28 16.71 2.63 14.33
CA ARG A 28 15.50 2.44 15.13
C ARG A 28 14.71 3.74 15.31
N ARG A 29 15.41 4.83 15.67
CA ARG A 29 14.76 6.14 15.83
C ARG A 29 14.16 6.64 14.51
N ARG A 30 14.87 6.44 13.41
CA ARG A 30 14.42 6.87 12.10
C ARG A 30 13.27 6.03 11.56
N ILE A 31 13.28 4.71 11.78
CA ILE A 31 12.16 3.83 11.42
C ILE A 31 10.88 4.26 12.14
N VAL A 32 10.95 4.57 13.45
CA VAL A 32 9.78 5.04 14.20
C VAL A 32 9.24 6.36 13.64
N TYR A 33 10.11 7.28 13.32
CA TYR A 33 9.72 8.54 12.67
C TYR A 33 9.03 8.31 11.32
N GLU A 34 9.59 7.43 10.48
CA GLU A 34 9.00 7.09 9.19
C GLU A 34 7.67 6.31 9.33
N MET A 35 7.52 5.51 10.38
CA MET A 35 6.22 4.86 10.69
C MET A 35 5.13 5.88 11.00
N GLU A 36 5.45 6.96 11.69
CA GLU A 36 4.53 8.06 11.95
C GLU A 36 4.18 8.78 10.64
N ALA A 37 5.19 9.25 9.90
CA ALA A 37 5.00 10.04 8.68
C ALA A 37 4.33 9.28 7.53
N LEU A 38 4.69 8.02 7.32
CA LEU A 38 4.13 7.22 6.22
C LEU A 38 2.87 6.46 6.63
N GLY A 39 2.81 6.00 7.88
CA GLY A 39 1.77 5.12 8.38
C GLY A 39 0.65 5.89 9.06
N VAL A 40 0.93 6.51 10.21
CA VAL A 40 -0.10 7.16 11.04
C VAL A 40 -0.82 8.26 10.27
N ASP A 41 -0.11 9.07 9.52
CA ASP A 41 -0.68 10.11 8.67
C ASP A 41 -1.58 9.56 7.55
N SER A 42 -1.48 8.26 7.26
CA SER A 42 -2.31 7.60 6.24
C SER A 42 -3.57 6.94 6.80
N ILE A 43 -3.71 6.82 8.12
CA ILE A 43 -4.85 6.17 8.77
C ILE A 43 -6.16 6.84 8.37
N GLY A 44 -6.25 8.17 8.48
CA GLY A 44 -7.48 8.91 8.19
C GLY A 44 -7.95 8.71 6.75
N LEU A 45 -7.03 8.83 5.79
CA LEU A 45 -7.33 8.61 4.37
C LEU A 45 -7.80 7.18 4.11
N THR A 46 -7.07 6.20 4.64
CA THR A 46 -7.42 4.77 4.49
C THR A 46 -8.77 4.46 5.10
N ALA A 47 -9.06 4.99 6.29
CA ALA A 47 -10.33 4.76 6.98
C ALA A 47 -11.53 5.31 6.16
N ILE A 48 -11.46 6.57 5.71
CA ILE A 48 -12.53 7.19 4.93
C ILE A 48 -12.79 6.38 3.65
N ILE A 49 -11.76 6.06 2.90
CA ILE A 49 -11.90 5.32 1.65
C ILE A 49 -12.48 3.93 1.90
N SER A 50 -12.04 3.24 2.95
CA SER A 50 -12.50 1.89 3.29
C SER A 50 -13.99 1.85 3.64
N VAL A 51 -14.50 2.84 4.39
CA VAL A 51 -15.96 2.95 4.68
C VAL A 51 -16.76 3.02 3.39
N PHE A 52 -16.39 3.94 2.49
CA PHE A 52 -17.13 4.13 1.24
C PHE A 52 -17.01 2.94 0.29
N ILE A 53 -15.84 2.33 0.18
CA ILE A 53 -15.64 1.13 -0.64
C ILE A 53 -16.49 -0.03 -0.09
N GLY A 54 -16.44 -0.29 1.22
CA GLY A 54 -17.24 -1.34 1.83
C GLY A 54 -18.75 -1.14 1.64
N ALA A 55 -19.22 0.10 1.78
CA ALA A 55 -20.60 0.48 1.53
C ALA A 55 -21.01 0.22 0.06
N VAL A 56 -20.18 0.67 -0.89
CA VAL A 56 -20.44 0.50 -2.33
C VAL A 56 -20.43 -0.97 -2.73
N ILE A 57 -19.48 -1.77 -2.24
CA ILE A 57 -19.42 -3.20 -2.53
C ILE A 57 -20.68 -3.91 -1.99
N THR A 58 -21.12 -3.59 -0.78
CA THR A 58 -22.32 -4.18 -0.20
C THR A 58 -23.56 -3.87 -1.05
N LEU A 59 -23.75 -2.61 -1.46
CA LEU A 59 -24.84 -2.22 -2.35
C LEU A 59 -24.79 -2.95 -3.69
N GLN A 60 -23.59 -3.05 -4.28
CA GLN A 60 -23.39 -3.75 -5.55
C GLN A 60 -23.68 -5.24 -5.42
N MET A 61 -23.29 -5.88 -4.30
CA MET A 61 -23.60 -7.29 -4.05
C MET A 61 -25.10 -7.51 -3.84
N CYS A 62 -25.80 -6.59 -3.16
CA CYS A 62 -27.27 -6.64 -3.05
C CYS A 62 -27.94 -6.65 -4.43
N ILE A 63 -27.49 -5.79 -5.35
CA ILE A 63 -28.06 -5.72 -6.71
C ILE A 63 -27.73 -6.98 -7.54
N ASN A 64 -26.49 -7.46 -7.43
CA ASN A 64 -26.03 -8.61 -8.23
C ASN A 64 -26.60 -9.93 -7.76
N LEU A 65 -26.92 -10.06 -6.48
CA LEU A 65 -27.44 -11.28 -5.85
C LEU A 65 -28.97 -11.20 -5.58
N ASP A 66 -29.67 -10.25 -6.20
CA ASP A 66 -31.11 -10.09 -6.08
C ASP A 66 -31.85 -11.21 -6.81
N SER A 67 -32.00 -12.35 -6.12
CA SER A 67 -32.72 -13.53 -6.61
C SER A 67 -33.36 -14.23 -5.44
N PRO A 68 -34.64 -14.65 -5.58
CA PRO A 68 -35.40 -15.35 -4.53
C PRO A 68 -34.79 -16.69 -4.06
N PHE A 69 -33.86 -17.24 -4.86
CA PHE A 69 -33.19 -18.52 -4.58
C PHE A 69 -31.84 -18.34 -3.84
N ILE A 70 -31.35 -17.12 -3.69
CA ILE A 70 -30.07 -16.85 -3.09
C ILE A 70 -30.27 -16.32 -1.66
N PRO A 71 -29.69 -16.96 -0.64
CA PRO A 71 -29.76 -16.45 0.73
C PRO A 71 -29.10 -15.06 0.85
N LEU A 72 -29.77 -14.12 1.51
CA LEU A 72 -29.23 -12.76 1.72
C LEU A 72 -27.90 -12.76 2.49
N SER A 73 -27.63 -13.77 3.30
CA SER A 73 -26.35 -13.94 3.99
C SER A 73 -25.14 -14.04 3.04
N LEU A 74 -25.33 -14.50 1.79
CA LEU A 74 -24.25 -14.52 0.80
C LEU A 74 -23.75 -13.12 0.43
N ILE A 75 -24.54 -12.08 0.63
CA ILE A 75 -24.11 -10.69 0.43
C ILE A 75 -23.00 -10.32 1.43
N GLY A 76 -23.20 -10.62 2.71
CA GLY A 76 -22.19 -10.41 3.75
C GLY A 76 -20.91 -11.21 3.49
N TYR A 77 -21.05 -12.49 3.10
CA TYR A 77 -19.94 -13.35 2.71
C TYR A 77 -19.15 -12.76 1.53
N ALA A 78 -19.82 -12.41 0.43
CA ALA A 78 -19.19 -11.89 -0.76
C ALA A 78 -18.51 -10.53 -0.51
N THR A 79 -19.15 -9.66 0.28
CA THR A 79 -18.55 -8.38 0.69
C THR A 79 -17.26 -8.61 1.48
N ARG A 80 -17.27 -9.49 2.48
CA ARG A 80 -16.08 -9.82 3.28
C ARG A 80 -14.96 -10.37 2.40
N GLU A 81 -15.23 -11.38 1.58
CA GLU A 81 -14.21 -12.00 0.72
C GLU A 81 -13.62 -10.97 -0.26
N THR A 82 -14.46 -10.16 -0.89
CA THR A 82 -14.01 -9.12 -1.82
C THR A 82 -13.14 -8.07 -1.13
N MET A 83 -13.53 -7.66 0.09
CA MET A 83 -12.73 -6.72 0.90
C MET A 83 -11.38 -7.32 1.29
N ILE A 84 -11.34 -8.55 1.78
CA ILE A 84 -10.10 -9.18 2.24
C ILE A 84 -9.16 -9.49 1.08
N LEU A 85 -9.66 -10.11 0.01
CA LEU A 85 -8.81 -10.63 -1.06
C LEU A 85 -8.24 -9.54 -1.96
N GLU A 86 -9.03 -8.49 -2.26
CA GLU A 86 -8.61 -7.51 -3.27
C GLU A 86 -8.65 -6.06 -2.79
N PHE A 87 -9.78 -5.56 -2.26
CA PHE A 87 -9.93 -4.12 -2.06
C PHE A 87 -9.02 -3.57 -0.98
N SER A 88 -8.97 -4.20 0.19
CA SER A 88 -8.14 -3.69 1.29
C SER A 88 -6.64 -3.80 1.03
N SER A 89 -6.20 -4.78 0.22
CA SER A 89 -4.79 -4.91 -0.15
C SER A 89 -4.43 -4.08 -1.38
N THR A 90 -5.15 -4.23 -2.48
CA THR A 90 -4.77 -3.68 -3.79
C THR A 90 -5.18 -2.22 -3.95
N VAL A 91 -6.45 -1.88 -3.67
CA VAL A 91 -6.93 -0.49 -3.85
C VAL A 91 -6.28 0.44 -2.85
N VAL A 92 -6.17 0.03 -1.57
CA VAL A 92 -5.47 0.83 -0.57
C VAL A 92 -3.99 1.01 -0.95
N ALA A 93 -3.32 -0.03 -1.46
CA ALA A 93 -1.94 0.11 -1.93
C ALA A 93 -1.80 1.12 -3.08
N LEU A 94 -2.72 1.14 -4.05
CA LEU A 94 -2.71 2.12 -5.14
C LEU A 94 -2.89 3.56 -4.64
N ILE A 95 -3.76 3.76 -3.65
CA ILE A 95 -3.97 5.08 -3.03
C ILE A 95 -2.73 5.50 -2.24
N LEU A 96 -2.13 4.57 -1.49
CA LEU A 96 -0.88 4.82 -0.77
C LEU A 96 0.29 5.04 -1.73
N ALA A 97 0.31 4.42 -2.91
CA ALA A 97 1.29 4.74 -3.95
C ALA A 97 1.19 6.21 -4.37
N GLY A 98 -0.02 6.74 -4.49
CA GLY A 98 -0.27 8.16 -4.75
C GLY A 98 0.22 9.06 -3.62
N LYS A 99 -0.18 8.80 -2.38
CA LYS A 99 0.14 9.65 -1.22
C LYS A 99 1.59 9.46 -0.75
N VAL A 100 1.92 8.23 -0.36
CA VAL A 100 3.22 7.91 0.26
C VAL A 100 4.32 7.85 -0.80
N GLY A 101 4.04 7.26 -1.96
CA GLY A 101 5.00 7.18 -3.05
C GLY A 101 5.40 8.55 -3.58
N SER A 102 4.45 9.46 -3.77
CA SER A 102 4.75 10.84 -4.19
C SER A 102 5.55 11.59 -3.11
N SER A 103 5.20 11.45 -1.85
CA SER A 103 5.90 12.07 -0.72
C SER A 103 7.36 11.62 -0.65
N ILE A 104 7.63 10.32 -0.71
CA ILE A 104 8.99 9.75 -0.69
C ILE A 104 9.81 10.25 -1.89
N ALA A 105 9.24 10.22 -3.10
CA ALA A 105 9.94 10.66 -4.30
C ALA A 105 10.25 12.16 -4.25
N SER A 106 9.33 12.98 -3.74
CA SER A 106 9.53 14.43 -3.59
C SER A 106 10.56 14.77 -2.52
N GLU A 107 10.51 14.09 -1.36
CA GLU A 107 11.46 14.31 -0.27
C GLU A 107 12.88 13.97 -0.71
N ILE A 108 13.11 12.74 -1.20
CA ILE A 108 14.42 12.29 -1.63
C ILE A 108 14.89 13.10 -2.85
N GLY A 109 13.98 13.43 -3.77
CA GLY A 109 14.28 14.27 -4.93
C GLY A 109 14.70 15.68 -4.54
N THR A 110 14.05 16.28 -3.54
CA THR A 110 14.47 17.58 -3.00
C THR A 110 15.83 17.50 -2.35
N MET A 111 16.10 16.47 -1.55
CA MET A 111 17.43 16.24 -0.95
C MET A 111 18.52 16.06 -2.02
N ARG A 112 18.15 15.48 -3.17
CA ARG A 112 19.10 15.29 -4.29
C ARG A 112 19.44 16.60 -4.97
N ILE A 113 18.46 17.43 -5.33
CA ILE A 113 18.70 18.69 -6.03
C ILE A 113 19.31 19.78 -5.13
N THR A 114 19.17 19.65 -3.80
CA THR A 114 19.83 20.54 -2.80
C THR A 114 21.19 20.01 -2.33
N GLU A 115 21.75 19.01 -3.01
CA GLU A 115 23.08 18.42 -2.73
C GLU A 115 23.24 17.79 -1.33
N GLN A 116 22.13 17.59 -0.58
CA GLN A 116 22.18 16.97 0.74
C GLN A 116 22.64 15.51 0.66
N ILE A 117 22.28 14.79 -0.40
CA ILE A 117 22.71 13.40 -0.63
C ILE A 117 24.23 13.37 -0.88
N ASP A 118 24.75 14.30 -1.67
CA ASP A 118 26.18 14.39 -1.97
C ASP A 118 26.98 14.78 -0.72
N ALA A 119 26.44 15.66 0.13
CA ALA A 119 27.03 15.99 1.43
C ALA A 119 27.13 14.76 2.35
N LEU A 120 26.11 13.88 2.39
CA LEU A 120 26.15 12.63 3.15
C LEU A 120 27.25 11.69 2.62
N GLU A 121 27.41 11.59 1.30
CA GLU A 121 28.44 10.76 0.68
C GLU A 121 29.87 11.27 0.96
N ILE A 122 30.09 12.59 0.94
CA ILE A 122 31.37 13.21 1.32
C ILE A 122 31.71 12.92 2.78
N MET A 123 30.71 12.87 3.66
CA MET A 123 30.91 12.48 5.07
C MET A 123 31.15 10.97 5.27
N GLY A 124 31.17 10.16 4.19
CA GLY A 124 31.39 8.72 4.26
C GLY A 124 30.15 7.89 4.65
N VAL A 125 28.99 8.52 4.72
CA VAL A 125 27.73 7.85 5.03
C VAL A 125 27.16 7.23 3.75
N ASN A 126 26.69 5.98 3.81
CA ASN A 126 25.93 5.39 2.71
C ASN A 126 24.55 6.04 2.61
N SER A 127 24.43 7.08 1.77
CA SER A 127 23.21 7.88 1.60
C SER A 127 21.99 7.03 1.23
N ALA A 128 22.15 6.03 0.35
CA ALA A 128 21.08 5.14 -0.07
C ALA A 128 20.55 4.30 1.09
N SER A 129 21.42 3.67 1.88
CA SER A 129 21.01 2.90 3.05
C SER A 129 20.39 3.79 4.13
N TYR A 130 21.00 4.96 4.39
CA TYR A 130 20.56 5.89 5.43
C TYR A 130 19.17 6.49 5.17
N LEU A 131 18.83 6.80 3.92
CA LEU A 131 17.58 7.47 3.55
C LEU A 131 16.45 6.46 3.21
N ILE A 132 16.78 5.38 2.49
CA ILE A 132 15.77 4.52 1.87
C ILE A 132 15.40 3.33 2.78
N LEU A 133 16.37 2.69 3.43
CA LEU A 133 16.11 1.48 4.22
C LEU A 133 15.10 1.72 5.36
N PRO A 134 15.17 2.81 6.16
CA PRO A 134 14.17 3.08 7.20
C PRO A 134 12.75 3.21 6.65
N LYS A 135 12.59 3.84 5.48
CA LYS A 135 11.29 4.01 4.81
C LYS A 135 10.72 2.67 4.35
N ILE A 136 11.56 1.80 3.77
CA ILE A 136 11.14 0.45 3.36
C ILE A 136 10.67 -0.36 4.57
N VAL A 137 11.47 -0.40 5.64
CA VAL A 137 11.13 -1.17 6.85
C VAL A 137 9.86 -0.63 7.50
N ALA A 138 9.76 0.69 7.64
CA ALA A 138 8.57 1.34 8.21
C ALA A 138 7.31 0.98 7.41
N ALA A 139 7.34 1.08 6.09
CA ALA A 139 6.19 0.79 5.24
C ALA A 139 5.82 -0.70 5.25
N VAL A 140 6.80 -1.61 5.14
CA VAL A 140 6.55 -3.06 5.14
C VAL A 140 5.92 -3.54 6.46
N VAL A 141 6.22 -2.88 7.58
CA VAL A 141 5.60 -3.19 8.88
C VAL A 141 4.24 -2.52 9.03
N PHE A 142 4.10 -1.26 8.63
CA PHE A 142 2.91 -0.47 8.92
C PHE A 142 1.76 -0.68 7.91
N PHE A 143 2.04 -0.90 6.63
CA PHE A 143 1.00 -1.06 5.62
C PHE A 143 0.12 -2.29 5.84
N PRO A 144 0.63 -3.46 6.26
CA PRO A 144 -0.22 -4.57 6.68
C PRO A 144 -1.20 -4.20 7.81
N LEU A 145 -0.79 -3.33 8.75
CA LEU A 145 -1.67 -2.83 9.81
C LEU A 145 -2.78 -1.93 9.23
N LEU A 146 -2.45 -1.07 8.26
CA LEU A 146 -3.45 -0.29 7.53
C LEU A 146 -4.44 -1.17 6.76
N THR A 147 -3.98 -2.30 6.23
CA THR A 147 -4.85 -3.26 5.55
C THR A 147 -5.83 -3.92 6.51
N ILE A 148 -5.39 -4.33 7.70
CA ILE A 148 -6.29 -4.85 8.74
C ILE A 148 -7.33 -3.79 9.12
N LEU A 149 -6.89 -2.56 9.33
CA LEU A 149 -7.78 -1.43 9.63
C LEU A 149 -8.81 -1.23 8.49
N SER A 150 -8.35 -1.28 7.24
CA SER A 150 -9.20 -1.16 6.04
C SER A 150 -10.25 -2.26 5.96
N ILE A 151 -9.88 -3.51 6.23
CA ILE A 151 -10.81 -4.65 6.24
C ILE A 151 -11.91 -4.42 7.27
N VAL A 152 -11.53 -4.12 8.51
CA VAL A 152 -12.49 -3.91 9.61
C VAL A 152 -13.42 -2.73 9.31
N ILE A 153 -12.86 -1.59 8.93
CA ILE A 153 -13.64 -0.38 8.65
C ILE A 153 -14.53 -0.56 7.41
N GLY A 154 -14.02 -1.25 6.38
CA GLY A 154 -14.81 -1.52 5.17
C GLY A 154 -16.00 -2.44 5.44
N ILE A 155 -15.82 -3.48 6.24
CA ILE A 155 -16.91 -4.37 6.67
C ILE A 155 -17.95 -3.59 7.50
N LEU A 156 -17.50 -2.71 8.41
CA LEU A 156 -18.39 -1.82 9.17
C LEU A 156 -19.13 -0.84 8.27
N GLY A 157 -18.48 -0.31 7.23
CA GLY A 157 -19.13 0.53 6.21
C GLY A 157 -20.22 -0.21 5.46
N GLY A 158 -19.98 -1.47 5.09
CA GLY A 158 -20.97 -2.32 4.47
C GLY A 158 -22.16 -2.64 5.38
N TRP A 159 -21.91 -2.92 6.65
CA TRP A 159 -22.96 -3.11 7.65
C TRP A 159 -23.80 -1.83 7.85
N ALA A 160 -23.14 -0.68 7.96
CA ALA A 160 -23.80 0.60 8.16
C ALA A 160 -24.74 0.95 6.99
N ILE A 161 -24.33 0.71 5.74
CA ILE A 161 -25.18 0.98 4.58
C ILE A 161 -26.35 0.00 4.50
N ALA A 162 -26.15 -1.28 4.84
CA ALA A 162 -27.23 -2.27 4.90
C ALA A 162 -28.31 -1.86 5.90
N TYR A 163 -27.89 -1.34 7.07
CA TYR A 163 -28.80 -0.84 8.10
C TYR A 163 -29.52 0.46 7.66
N LEU A 164 -28.82 1.42 7.07
CA LEU A 164 -29.37 2.73 6.69
C LEU A 164 -30.36 2.64 5.51
N THR A 165 -30.09 1.75 4.57
CA THR A 165 -30.95 1.60 3.37
C THR A 165 -32.11 0.65 3.58
N GLY A 166 -32.06 -0.20 4.62
CA GLY A 166 -33.10 -1.21 4.85
C GLY A 166 -33.21 -2.29 3.77
N ILE A 167 -32.21 -2.40 2.88
CA ILE A 167 -32.23 -3.37 1.76
C ILE A 167 -32.12 -4.81 2.28
N MET A 168 -31.41 -5.01 3.40
CA MET A 168 -31.31 -6.31 4.06
C MET A 168 -31.35 -6.18 5.59
N ILE A 169 -31.73 -7.27 6.24
CA ILE A 169 -31.72 -7.33 7.70
C ILE A 169 -30.25 -7.39 8.17
N PRO A 170 -29.82 -6.53 9.12
CA PRO A 170 -28.44 -6.51 9.60
C PRO A 170 -27.92 -7.85 10.16
N SER A 171 -28.82 -8.70 10.70
CA SER A 171 -28.46 -10.05 11.15
C SER A 171 -27.98 -10.94 10.01
N ASP A 172 -28.65 -10.88 8.84
CA ASP A 172 -28.27 -11.69 7.69
C ASP A 172 -26.89 -11.31 7.14
N TYR A 173 -26.55 -10.01 7.22
CA TYR A 173 -25.22 -9.55 6.86
C TYR A 173 -24.15 -10.13 7.81
N ILE A 174 -24.42 -10.11 9.14
CA ILE A 174 -23.49 -10.64 10.14
C ILE A 174 -23.35 -12.15 9.99
N ASP A 175 -24.45 -12.88 9.77
CA ASP A 175 -24.42 -14.33 9.53
C ASP A 175 -23.56 -14.65 8.30
N GLY A 176 -23.65 -13.84 7.25
CA GLY A 176 -22.81 -13.95 6.07
C GLY A 176 -21.32 -13.70 6.36
N LEU A 177 -20.99 -12.76 7.25
CA LEU A 177 -19.59 -12.51 7.64
C LEU A 177 -18.96 -13.72 8.35
N LEU A 178 -19.75 -14.54 9.02
CA LEU A 178 -19.27 -15.72 9.75
C LEU A 178 -19.23 -16.97 8.88
N LEU A 179 -19.89 -16.96 7.72
CA LEU A 179 -20.00 -18.11 6.82
C LEU A 179 -18.63 -18.46 6.22
N ASP A 180 -18.17 -19.72 6.37
CA ASP A 180 -16.91 -20.25 5.78
C ASP A 180 -15.70 -19.30 5.93
N PHE A 181 -15.42 -18.91 7.16
CA PHE A 181 -14.30 -18.00 7.44
C PHE A 181 -12.95 -18.73 7.31
N LYS A 182 -12.13 -18.30 6.36
CA LYS A 182 -10.78 -18.84 6.12
C LYS A 182 -9.71 -17.86 6.63
N THR A 183 -9.02 -18.22 7.70
CA THR A 183 -7.91 -17.42 8.25
C THR A 183 -6.81 -17.17 7.21
N TYR A 184 -6.64 -18.10 6.26
CA TYR A 184 -5.66 -17.97 5.18
C TYR A 184 -5.88 -16.72 4.31
N SER A 185 -7.13 -16.32 4.06
CA SER A 185 -7.45 -15.11 3.29
C SER A 185 -6.85 -13.84 3.89
N ILE A 186 -6.83 -13.75 5.24
CA ILE A 186 -6.19 -12.62 5.93
C ILE A 186 -4.66 -12.67 5.75
N VAL A 187 -4.05 -13.84 5.95
CA VAL A 187 -2.59 -13.99 5.80
C VAL A 187 -2.16 -13.64 4.36
N TYR A 188 -2.93 -14.11 3.37
CA TYR A 188 -2.74 -13.76 1.97
C TYR A 188 -2.75 -12.23 1.75
N SER A 189 -3.76 -11.55 2.27
CA SER A 189 -3.89 -10.09 2.16
C SER A 189 -2.69 -9.36 2.79
N LEU A 190 -2.21 -9.81 3.95
CA LEU A 190 -1.06 -9.20 4.64
C LEU A 190 0.26 -9.40 3.87
N ILE A 191 0.51 -10.60 3.34
CA ILE A 191 1.69 -10.88 2.51
C ILE A 191 1.67 -9.98 1.27
N LYS A 192 0.53 -9.91 0.59
CA LYS A 192 0.31 -9.08 -0.60
C LYS A 192 0.62 -7.61 -0.33
N THR A 193 0.09 -7.07 0.79
CA THR A 193 0.31 -5.69 1.18
C THR A 193 1.77 -5.42 1.58
N ALA A 194 2.46 -6.35 2.23
CA ALA A 194 3.88 -6.19 2.55
C ALA A 194 4.74 -6.10 1.28
N VAL A 195 4.44 -6.90 0.25
CA VAL A 195 5.11 -6.82 -1.05
C VAL A 195 4.81 -5.48 -1.74
N PHE A 196 3.55 -5.02 -1.70
CA PHE A 196 3.19 -3.72 -2.29
C PHE A 196 3.85 -2.56 -1.56
N ALA A 197 3.97 -2.61 -0.23
CA ALA A 197 4.69 -1.63 0.56
C ALA A 197 6.16 -1.51 0.12
N TYR A 198 6.83 -2.65 -0.09
CA TYR A 198 8.18 -2.68 -0.62
C TYR A 198 8.27 -2.06 -2.02
N ILE A 199 7.35 -2.40 -2.92
CA ILE A 199 7.30 -1.84 -4.29
C ILE A 199 7.12 -0.33 -4.25
N ILE A 200 6.13 0.17 -3.49
CA ILE A 200 5.85 1.61 -3.39
C ILE A 200 7.08 2.37 -2.92
N THR A 201 7.68 1.92 -1.83
CA THR A 201 8.80 2.64 -1.20
C THR A 201 10.08 2.57 -2.03
N SER A 202 10.41 1.40 -2.56
CA SER A 202 11.64 1.21 -3.32
C SER A 202 11.61 1.92 -4.69
N VAL A 203 10.47 1.81 -5.41
CA VAL A 203 10.31 2.46 -6.71
C VAL A 203 10.27 3.98 -6.55
N SER A 204 9.53 4.49 -5.56
CA SER A 204 9.45 5.93 -5.31
C SER A 204 10.80 6.52 -4.88
N ALA A 205 11.51 5.82 -4.00
CA ALA A 205 12.86 6.21 -3.61
C ALA A 205 13.83 6.20 -4.79
N PHE A 206 13.72 5.24 -5.71
CA PHE A 206 14.55 5.19 -6.92
C PHE A 206 14.35 6.44 -7.79
N TYR A 207 13.10 6.81 -8.09
CA TYR A 207 12.84 7.99 -8.90
C TYR A 207 13.28 9.29 -8.22
N GLY A 208 13.11 9.40 -6.91
CA GLY A 208 13.60 10.53 -6.11
C GLY A 208 15.13 10.61 -6.10
N TYR A 209 15.80 9.49 -5.85
CA TYR A 209 17.26 9.44 -5.72
C TYR A 209 18.01 9.81 -7.00
N TYR A 210 17.43 9.50 -8.17
CA TYR A 210 17.99 9.85 -9.47
C TYR A 210 17.36 11.09 -10.10
N ALA A 211 16.57 11.87 -9.35
CA ALA A 211 16.06 13.16 -9.83
C ALA A 211 17.20 14.12 -10.13
N LYS A 212 17.10 14.86 -11.24
CA LYS A 212 18.12 15.80 -11.70
C LYS A 212 17.45 17.09 -12.17
N GLY A 213 18.10 18.22 -11.94
CA GLY A 213 17.62 19.50 -12.43
C GLY A 213 17.05 20.38 -11.32
N ASN A 214 15.84 20.87 -11.50
CA ASN A 214 15.19 21.83 -10.61
C ASN A 214 13.96 21.23 -9.90
N SER A 215 13.26 22.05 -9.09
CA SER A 215 12.07 21.63 -8.35
C SER A 215 10.92 21.12 -9.25
N LEU A 216 10.82 21.58 -10.49
CA LEU A 216 9.82 21.06 -11.43
C LEU A 216 10.10 19.61 -11.83
N GLU A 217 11.38 19.26 -11.98
CA GLU A 217 11.79 17.88 -12.25
C GLU A 217 11.55 16.94 -11.07
N VAL A 218 11.61 17.44 -9.83
CA VAL A 218 11.21 16.67 -8.63
C VAL A 218 9.72 16.33 -8.71
N GLY A 219 8.87 17.28 -9.06
CA GLY A 219 7.44 17.04 -9.28
C GLY A 219 7.18 15.99 -10.39
N ALA A 220 7.91 16.10 -11.50
CA ALA A 220 7.83 15.13 -12.60
C ALA A 220 8.35 13.74 -12.18
N ALA A 221 9.41 13.66 -11.36
CA ALA A 221 9.93 12.41 -10.82
C ALA A 221 8.91 11.75 -9.87
N SER A 222 8.25 12.54 -9.03
CA SER A 222 7.17 12.09 -8.14
C SER A 222 6.01 11.47 -8.94
N THR A 223 5.54 12.14 -9.97
CA THR A 223 4.47 11.59 -10.84
C THR A 223 4.91 10.28 -11.53
N ARG A 224 6.14 10.25 -12.07
CA ARG A 224 6.70 9.02 -12.68
C ARG A 224 6.81 7.88 -11.66
N ALA A 225 7.16 8.18 -10.41
CA ALA A 225 7.25 7.20 -9.34
C ALA A 225 5.88 6.58 -9.04
N VAL A 226 4.83 7.39 -8.91
CA VAL A 226 3.46 6.92 -8.67
C VAL A 226 2.97 6.03 -9.83
N VAL A 227 3.15 6.46 -11.07
CA VAL A 227 2.74 5.67 -12.24
C VAL A 227 3.50 4.35 -12.32
N ALA A 228 4.82 4.38 -12.15
CA ALA A 228 5.65 3.18 -12.22
C ALA A 228 5.31 2.20 -11.09
N SER A 229 5.19 2.67 -9.84
CA SER A 229 4.82 1.81 -8.72
C SER A 229 3.42 1.21 -8.90
N SER A 230 2.44 1.97 -9.40
CA SER A 230 1.09 1.47 -9.67
C SER A 230 1.08 0.36 -10.73
N ILE A 231 1.84 0.52 -11.80
CA ILE A 231 1.98 -0.52 -12.85
C ILE A 231 2.60 -1.79 -12.26
N VAL A 232 3.68 -1.65 -11.49
CA VAL A 232 4.36 -2.80 -10.87
C VAL A 232 3.45 -3.48 -9.84
N ILE A 233 2.68 -2.73 -9.04
CA ILE A 233 1.68 -3.27 -8.12
C ILE A 233 0.66 -4.12 -8.87
N MET A 234 0.10 -3.64 -9.98
CA MET A 234 -0.89 -4.38 -10.76
C MET A 234 -0.34 -5.70 -11.33
N ILE A 235 0.91 -5.69 -11.81
CA ILE A 235 1.59 -6.91 -12.28
C ILE A 235 1.79 -7.89 -11.12
N PHE A 236 2.33 -7.42 -9.99
CA PHE A 236 2.53 -8.27 -8.81
C PHE A 236 1.22 -8.71 -8.17
N ASN A 237 0.15 -7.91 -8.26
CA ASN A 237 -1.18 -8.31 -7.85
C ASN A 237 -1.61 -9.60 -8.55
N LEU A 238 -1.52 -9.63 -9.87
CA LEU A 238 -1.85 -10.81 -10.68
C LEU A 238 -0.98 -12.02 -10.29
N ILE A 239 0.34 -11.83 -10.21
CA ILE A 239 1.29 -12.89 -9.90
C ILE A 239 1.03 -13.47 -8.50
N LEU A 240 0.88 -12.62 -7.48
CA LEU A 240 0.66 -13.06 -6.11
C LEU A 240 -0.70 -13.75 -5.94
N THR A 241 -1.73 -13.25 -6.61
CA THR A 241 -3.06 -13.90 -6.61
C THR A 241 -2.97 -15.31 -7.20
N GLN A 242 -2.25 -15.46 -8.30
CA GLN A 242 -2.10 -16.77 -8.95
C GLN A 242 -1.24 -17.75 -8.12
N ILE A 243 -0.18 -17.29 -7.48
CA ILE A 243 0.72 -18.15 -6.70
C ILE A 243 0.12 -18.54 -5.34
N LEU A 244 -0.62 -17.62 -4.70
CA LEU A 244 -1.08 -17.80 -3.32
C LEU A 244 -2.53 -18.31 -3.21
N LEU A 245 -3.38 -18.14 -4.25
CA LEU A 245 -4.79 -18.55 -4.22
C LEU A 245 -5.09 -19.77 -5.09
N ILE A 246 -4.24 -20.09 -6.05
CA ILE A 246 -4.35 -21.24 -6.94
C ILE A 246 -3.23 -22.23 -6.63
#